data_2287f023c87caa7c1c303b026c91c573
#
_entry.id   2287f023c87caa7c1c303b026c91c573
#
_cell.length_a   1.000
_cell.length_b   1.000
_cell.length_c   1.000
_cell.angle_alpha   90.00
_cell.angle_beta   90.00
_cell.angle_gamma   90.00
#
_symmetry.space_group_name_H-M   'P 1'
#
loop_
_entity.id
_entity.type
_entity.pdbx_description
1 polymer ?
#
loop_
_entity_poly.entity_id
_entity_poly.type
_entity_poly.pdbx_seq_one_letter_code
_entity_poly.pdbx_strand_id
1 'polypeptide(L)'
;VLEFGNEIMRVFRNDAQVLNATAKTITAATKASPGVLTSNSHGFSNGDEIFIASVGGMTELNGRNYRVANSTTNTFTLTDLFGAAINTTSFTTYTSGGTATEIFELATPYPEAKLPDVRFVQSADTMYFVHPEYAIRTLTRSDHNNWSFATPSIGGSPSPALNTSGNFPSVVTFFEQRLVYASTAANPQTIWFSKNADYNNFTVGTGDNDALIYTIASNTVDSIRYLSSTRVLAIGTTGGEFVLTSTNDGPVTPTTTLIRKYSNYGTANVEPVQVADVTLFLQRGARQVREFKFVGDLNTSGYAAPDMPILAEHIT
;
A
#
# COMPACT_ATOMS: atom_id res chain seq x y z
N VAL A 1 11.20 4.26 2.89
CA VAL A 1 10.57 2.93 2.86
C VAL A 1 9.42 2.94 3.86
N LEU A 2 8.30 2.29 3.50
CA LEU A 2 7.15 2.05 4.39
C LEU A 2 7.15 0.57 4.77
N GLU A 3 7.03 0.30 6.06
CA GLU A 3 6.88 -1.05 6.61
C GLU A 3 5.47 -1.16 7.20
N PHE A 4 4.71 -2.13 6.72
CA PHE A 4 3.38 -2.45 7.27
C PHE A 4 3.49 -3.65 8.20
N GLY A 5 2.91 -3.52 9.38
CA GLY A 5 2.76 -4.57 10.37
C GLY A 5 1.29 -4.82 10.71
N ASN A 6 1.04 -5.51 11.82
CA ASN A 6 -0.31 -5.77 12.29
C ASN A 6 -0.98 -4.47 12.74
N GLU A 7 -1.85 -3.90 11.89
CA GLU A 7 -2.61 -2.66 12.11
C GLU A 7 -1.75 -1.39 12.31
N ILE A 8 -0.47 -1.44 11.94
CA ILE A 8 0.47 -0.31 12.01
C ILE A 8 1.25 -0.13 10.73
N MET A 9 1.80 1.07 10.54
CA MET A 9 2.78 1.39 9.51
C MET A 9 3.91 2.21 10.12
N ARG A 10 5.16 1.86 9.78
CA ARG A 10 6.39 2.58 10.14
C ARG A 10 7.04 3.19 8.91
N VAL A 11 7.79 4.23 9.14
CA VAL A 11 8.51 4.95 8.08
C VAL A 11 10.02 4.85 8.34
N PHE A 12 10.76 4.50 7.27
CA PHE A 12 12.22 4.48 7.29
C PHE A 12 12.76 5.52 6.32
N ARG A 13 13.80 6.23 6.75
CA ARG A 13 14.51 7.23 5.96
C ARG A 13 16.00 7.13 6.25
N ASN A 14 16.84 7.12 5.19
CA ASN A 14 18.30 7.02 5.31
C ASN A 14 18.73 5.86 6.23
N ASP A 15 18.15 4.68 6.01
CA ASP A 15 18.41 3.42 6.73
C ASP A 15 18.08 3.46 8.24
N ALA A 16 17.34 4.45 8.70
CA ALA A 16 16.88 4.57 10.08
C ALA A 16 15.36 4.75 10.16
N GLN A 17 14.78 4.27 11.25
CA GLN A 17 13.37 4.52 11.58
C GLN A 17 13.15 6.02 11.82
N VAL A 18 12.02 6.53 11.39
CA VAL A 18 11.59 7.89 11.71
C VAL A 18 11.10 7.92 13.16
N LEU A 19 11.53 8.92 13.91
CA LEU A 19 11.15 9.12 15.30
C LEU A 19 10.07 10.21 15.41
N ASN A 20 9.28 10.16 16.47
CA ASN A 20 8.38 11.24 16.83
C ASN A 20 9.15 12.54 17.07
N ALA A 21 8.49 13.69 16.89
CA ALA A 21 9.14 15.01 16.98
C ALA A 21 9.65 15.35 18.38
N THR A 22 9.10 14.73 19.43
CA THR A 22 9.36 15.09 20.83
C THR A 22 10.13 14.00 21.54
N ALA A 23 11.43 14.24 21.75
CA ALA A 23 12.26 13.41 22.59
C ALA A 23 11.99 13.71 24.09
N LYS A 24 12.01 12.68 24.93
CA LYS A 24 11.87 12.79 26.39
C LYS A 24 13.24 12.68 27.04
N THR A 25 13.55 13.60 27.93
CA THR A 25 14.85 13.64 28.61
C THR A 25 14.91 12.58 29.70
N ILE A 26 15.95 11.75 29.69
CA ILE A 26 16.26 10.81 30.78
C ILE A 26 17.06 11.58 31.83
N THR A 27 16.59 11.51 33.09
CA THR A 27 17.21 12.20 34.22
C THR A 27 17.91 11.26 35.21
N ALA A 28 17.59 9.96 35.17
CA ALA A 28 18.25 8.94 35.95
C ALA A 28 18.07 7.55 35.32
N ALA A 29 19.00 6.64 35.60
CA ALA A 29 18.88 5.22 35.31
C ALA A 29 19.53 4.40 36.43
N THR A 30 18.88 3.31 36.86
CA THR A 30 19.37 2.44 37.93
C THR A 30 20.13 1.24 37.38
N LYS A 31 21.10 0.75 38.15
CA LYS A 31 21.74 -0.56 37.93
C LYS A 31 20.92 -1.63 38.65
N ALA A 32 19.93 -2.19 37.95
CA ALA A 32 18.98 -3.16 38.50
C ALA A 32 18.54 -4.18 37.43
N SER A 33 17.77 -5.18 37.83
CA SER A 33 17.13 -6.15 36.94
C SER A 33 15.62 -6.25 37.26
N PRO A 34 14.78 -5.61 36.45
CA PRO A 34 15.05 -4.69 35.33
C PRO A 34 15.60 -3.34 35.80
N GLY A 35 16.37 -2.68 34.91
CA GLY A 35 16.78 -1.29 35.13
C GLY A 35 15.59 -0.33 35.04
N VAL A 36 15.54 0.65 35.94
CA VAL A 36 14.50 1.69 35.92
C VAL A 36 15.08 2.99 35.39
N LEU A 37 14.43 3.57 34.40
CA LEU A 37 14.74 4.88 33.85
C LEU A 37 13.75 5.91 34.39
N THR A 38 14.26 7.11 34.69
CA THR A 38 13.44 8.25 35.09
C THR A 38 13.40 9.29 33.99
N SER A 39 12.20 9.70 33.61
CA SER A 39 11.93 10.79 32.66
C SER A 39 10.61 11.43 33.04
N ASN A 40 10.65 12.68 33.48
CA ASN A 40 9.44 13.33 34.05
C ASN A 40 8.38 13.54 32.99
N SER A 41 7.14 13.13 33.30
CA SER A 41 5.96 13.29 32.44
C SER A 41 6.22 12.81 30.99
N HIS A 42 6.85 11.65 30.85
CA HIS A 42 7.29 11.13 29.55
C HIS A 42 6.10 10.76 28.64
N GLY A 43 4.97 10.30 29.19
CA GLY A 43 3.76 9.99 28.42
C GLY A 43 3.79 8.65 27.68
N PHE A 44 4.85 7.86 27.82
CA PHE A 44 4.93 6.53 27.21
C PHE A 44 3.97 5.54 27.89
N SER A 45 3.43 4.63 27.09
CA SER A 45 2.61 3.49 27.52
C SER A 45 3.41 2.18 27.48
N ASN A 46 2.95 1.17 28.21
CA ASN A 46 3.54 -0.17 28.09
C ASN A 46 3.37 -0.70 26.66
N GLY A 47 4.47 -1.17 26.08
CA GLY A 47 4.50 -1.68 24.70
C GLY A 47 5.02 -0.68 23.67
N ASP A 48 5.03 0.63 23.97
CA ASP A 48 5.60 1.65 23.09
C ASP A 48 7.05 1.31 22.77
N GLU A 49 7.41 1.43 21.51
CA GLU A 49 8.79 1.25 21.06
C GLU A 49 9.50 2.60 21.04
N ILE A 50 10.64 2.66 21.72
CA ILE A 50 11.43 3.88 21.88
C ILE A 50 12.89 3.65 21.47
N PHE A 51 13.50 4.70 20.92
CA PHE A 51 14.92 4.78 20.65
C PHE A 51 15.64 5.56 21.75
N ILE A 52 16.71 5.01 22.31
CA ILE A 52 17.51 5.67 23.36
C ILE A 52 18.83 6.15 22.75
N ALA A 53 19.17 7.41 23.09
CA ALA A 53 20.42 8.04 22.63
C ALA A 53 20.99 9.00 23.69
N SER A 54 22.29 9.26 23.56
CA SER A 54 23.01 10.30 24.32
C SER A 54 23.00 10.15 25.86
N VAL A 55 22.79 8.94 26.35
CA VAL A 55 22.93 8.62 27.79
C VAL A 55 24.40 8.66 28.16
N GLY A 56 24.73 9.48 29.16
CA GLY A 56 26.07 9.53 29.73
C GLY A 56 26.29 8.49 30.83
N GLY A 57 27.46 7.89 30.84
CA GLY A 57 27.81 6.80 31.76
C GLY A 57 27.26 5.47 31.31
N MET A 58 25.96 5.23 31.39
CA MET A 58 25.28 3.98 30.97
C MET A 58 25.09 3.94 29.44
N THR A 59 26.19 4.02 28.70
CA THR A 59 26.22 4.11 27.24
C THR A 59 25.73 2.86 26.52
N GLU A 60 25.66 1.73 27.21
CA GLU A 60 25.15 0.45 26.70
C GLU A 60 23.69 0.53 26.26
N LEU A 61 22.96 1.53 26.73
CA LEU A 61 21.59 1.82 26.31
C LEU A 61 21.51 2.53 24.97
N ASN A 62 22.56 3.22 24.53
CA ASN A 62 22.52 4.11 23.37
C ASN A 62 22.46 3.36 22.04
N GLY A 63 21.76 3.98 21.06
CA GLY A 63 21.72 3.52 19.67
C GLY A 63 20.86 2.27 19.48
N ARG A 64 19.92 2.01 20.37
CA ARG A 64 19.07 0.81 20.33
C ARG A 64 17.60 1.16 20.55
N ASN A 65 16.75 0.32 19.98
CA ASN A 65 15.30 0.32 20.22
C ASN A 65 14.99 -0.62 21.40
N TYR A 66 14.03 -0.18 22.19
CA TYR A 66 13.50 -0.92 23.33
C TYR A 66 11.99 -0.80 23.38
N ARG A 67 11.33 -1.72 24.06
CA ARG A 67 9.92 -1.54 24.44
C ARG A 67 9.82 -1.09 25.87
N VAL A 68 8.89 -0.17 26.10
CA VAL A 68 8.55 0.35 27.42
C VAL A 68 7.75 -0.70 28.20
N ALA A 69 8.12 -0.90 29.44
CA ALA A 69 7.40 -1.73 30.39
C ALA A 69 7.31 -1.04 31.77
N ASN A 70 6.35 -1.44 32.60
CA ASN A 70 6.13 -0.90 33.95
C ASN A 70 6.09 0.63 33.96
N SER A 71 5.43 1.22 32.96
CA SER A 71 5.31 2.66 32.80
C SER A 71 4.50 3.27 33.93
N THR A 72 5.02 4.36 34.49
CA THR A 72 4.35 5.27 35.41
C THR A 72 4.40 6.69 34.84
N THR A 73 3.95 7.70 35.57
CA THR A 73 4.03 9.09 35.11
C THR A 73 5.47 9.55 34.84
N ASN A 74 6.45 9.07 35.59
CA ASN A 74 7.81 9.59 35.58
C ASN A 74 8.88 8.50 35.41
N THR A 75 8.54 7.24 35.46
CA THR A 75 9.51 6.12 35.36
C THR A 75 8.99 5.02 34.46
N PHE A 76 9.91 4.29 33.88
CA PHE A 76 9.63 3.08 33.12
C PHE A 76 10.82 2.12 33.17
N THR A 77 10.58 0.87 32.83
CA THR A 77 11.61 -0.12 32.58
C THR A 77 11.65 -0.45 31.08
N LEU A 78 12.69 -1.16 30.68
CA LEU A 78 12.89 -1.55 29.29
C LEU A 78 12.79 -3.07 29.13
N THR A 79 12.24 -3.49 28.00
CA THR A 79 12.46 -4.82 27.44
C THR A 79 13.15 -4.71 26.08
N ASP A 80 13.75 -5.79 25.63
CA ASP A 80 14.09 -5.91 24.20
C ASP A 80 12.82 -6.04 23.34
N LEU A 81 12.98 -6.09 22.03
CA LEU A 81 11.84 -6.17 21.10
C LEU A 81 11.09 -7.51 21.19
N PHE A 82 11.66 -8.51 21.86
CA PHE A 82 11.08 -9.84 22.08
C PHE A 82 10.44 -9.99 23.47
N GLY A 83 10.50 -8.94 24.32
CA GLY A 83 9.88 -8.91 25.62
C GLY A 83 10.77 -9.30 26.80
N ALA A 84 12.05 -9.60 26.56
CA ALA A 84 12.97 -9.89 27.66
C ALA A 84 13.39 -8.60 28.38
N ALA A 85 13.27 -8.58 29.72
CA ALA A 85 13.62 -7.41 30.53
C ALA A 85 15.11 -7.07 30.45
N ILE A 86 15.42 -5.78 30.32
CA ILE A 86 16.80 -5.30 30.24
C ILE A 86 17.42 -5.27 31.64
N ASN A 87 18.42 -6.12 31.84
CA ASN A 87 19.21 -6.16 33.07
C ASN A 87 20.40 -5.20 32.96
N THR A 88 20.38 -4.12 33.75
CA THR A 88 21.42 -3.07 33.75
C THR A 88 22.43 -3.22 34.93
N THR A 89 22.41 -4.32 35.66
CA THR A 89 23.29 -4.49 36.84
C THR A 89 24.77 -4.44 36.50
N SER A 90 25.14 -4.93 35.30
CA SER A 90 26.51 -4.93 34.79
C SER A 90 26.87 -3.69 33.96
N PHE A 91 25.90 -2.81 33.64
CA PHE A 91 26.15 -1.64 32.83
C PHE A 91 26.95 -0.58 33.58
N THR A 92 27.58 0.33 32.86
CA THR A 92 28.26 1.48 33.45
C THR A 92 27.26 2.34 34.23
N THR A 93 27.72 2.99 35.31
CA THR A 93 26.83 3.83 36.11
C THR A 93 26.36 5.04 35.31
N TYR A 94 25.06 5.32 35.36
CA TYR A 94 24.49 6.53 34.77
C TYR A 94 25.12 7.77 35.36
N THR A 95 25.49 8.73 34.52
CA THR A 95 26.08 10.01 35.00
C THR A 95 25.21 11.22 34.63
N SER A 96 24.69 11.27 33.43
CA SER A 96 23.90 12.43 32.98
C SER A 96 23.20 12.20 31.65
N GLY A 97 22.19 13.01 31.36
CA GLY A 97 21.60 13.19 30.04
C GLY A 97 20.92 11.95 29.48
N GLY A 98 20.72 11.96 28.20
CA GLY A 98 20.01 10.93 27.43
C GLY A 98 18.62 11.35 27.01
N THR A 99 18.20 10.76 25.90
CA THR A 99 16.85 10.95 25.35
C THR A 99 16.22 9.59 25.06
N ALA A 100 14.92 9.50 25.31
CA ALA A 100 14.05 8.43 24.84
C ALA A 100 13.05 9.04 23.86
N THR A 101 13.03 8.56 22.64
CA THR A 101 12.14 9.05 21.59
C THR A 101 11.34 7.91 21.03
N GLU A 102 10.03 8.06 20.99
CA GLU A 102 9.12 7.05 20.46
C GLU A 102 9.31 6.91 18.96
N ILE A 103 9.26 5.69 18.45
CA ILE A 103 9.26 5.40 17.02
C ILE A 103 7.96 5.94 16.43
N PHE A 104 8.07 6.62 15.27
CA PHE A 104 6.88 7.09 14.57
C PHE A 104 6.10 5.90 14.01
N GLU A 105 4.89 5.72 14.48
CA GLU A 105 3.95 4.72 14.01
C GLU A 105 2.64 5.37 13.59
N LEU A 106 2.05 4.85 12.53
CA LEU A 106 0.75 5.27 12.03
C LEU A 106 -0.20 4.08 12.04
N ALA A 107 -1.36 4.22 12.68
CA ALA A 107 -2.36 3.16 12.71
C ALA A 107 -2.94 2.91 11.31
N THR A 108 -3.07 1.64 10.94
CA THR A 108 -3.71 1.19 9.72
C THR A 108 -4.84 0.21 10.04
N PRO A 109 -5.82 0.03 9.16
CA PRO A 109 -6.91 -0.93 9.40
C PRO A 109 -6.53 -2.38 9.03
N TYR A 110 -5.30 -2.64 8.57
CA TYR A 110 -4.91 -3.91 7.98
C TYR A 110 -4.21 -4.83 8.99
N PRO A 111 -4.85 -5.93 9.46
CA PRO A 111 -4.14 -7.00 10.16
C PRO A 111 -3.08 -7.64 9.26
N GLU A 112 -2.05 -8.22 9.87
CA GLU A 112 -0.92 -8.86 9.16
C GLU A 112 -1.40 -9.86 8.08
N ALA A 113 -2.41 -10.67 8.39
CA ALA A 113 -2.97 -11.67 7.47
C ALA A 113 -3.63 -11.06 6.21
N LYS A 114 -3.93 -9.77 6.21
CA LYS A 114 -4.59 -9.04 5.11
C LYS A 114 -3.63 -8.21 4.26
N LEU A 115 -2.40 -8.04 4.71
CA LEU A 115 -1.39 -7.24 3.99
C LEU A 115 -1.10 -7.73 2.56
N PRO A 116 -1.11 -9.05 2.25
CA PRO A 116 -0.88 -9.52 0.88
C PRO A 116 -1.91 -9.06 -0.16
N ASP A 117 -3.12 -8.69 0.27
CA ASP A 117 -4.19 -8.21 -0.61
C ASP A 117 -4.24 -6.68 -0.75
N VAL A 118 -3.37 -5.96 -0.05
CA VAL A 118 -3.25 -4.50 -0.17
C VAL A 118 -2.61 -4.14 -1.50
N ARG A 119 -3.27 -3.28 -2.28
CA ARG A 119 -2.75 -2.69 -3.52
C ARG A 119 -2.65 -1.19 -3.36
N PHE A 120 -1.70 -0.59 -4.05
CA PHE A 120 -1.54 0.86 -3.99
C PHE A 120 -0.95 1.44 -5.28
N VAL A 121 -1.21 2.72 -5.48
CA VAL A 121 -0.56 3.56 -6.49
C VAL A 121 -0.23 4.90 -5.89
N GLN A 122 0.75 5.59 -6.46
CA GLN A 122 1.20 6.89 -5.97
C GLN A 122 1.17 7.94 -7.06
N SER A 123 0.72 9.14 -6.71
CA SER A 123 0.86 10.36 -7.52
C SER A 123 1.34 11.49 -6.60
N ALA A 124 2.50 12.06 -6.93
CA ALA A 124 3.18 13.07 -6.09
C ALA A 124 3.30 12.61 -4.62
N ASP A 125 2.83 13.39 -3.67
CA ASP A 125 2.89 13.11 -2.23
C ASP A 125 1.67 12.32 -1.70
N THR A 126 0.82 11.78 -2.58
CA THR A 126 -0.36 11.00 -2.18
C THR A 126 -0.28 9.58 -2.72
N MET A 127 -0.44 8.60 -1.83
CA MET A 127 -0.64 7.20 -2.19
C MET A 127 -2.09 6.82 -1.95
N TYR A 128 -2.64 6.03 -2.85
CA TYR A 128 -4.01 5.50 -2.80
C TYR A 128 -3.93 4.00 -2.57
N PHE A 129 -4.50 3.54 -1.46
CA PHE A 129 -4.52 2.14 -1.05
C PHE A 129 -5.91 1.55 -1.19
N VAL A 130 -5.98 0.34 -1.70
CA VAL A 130 -7.22 -0.44 -1.80
C VAL A 130 -7.05 -1.83 -1.22
N HIS A 131 -8.15 -2.38 -0.72
CA HIS A 131 -8.24 -3.75 -0.24
C HIS A 131 -9.70 -4.21 -0.36
N PRO A 132 -9.98 -5.47 -0.76
CA PRO A 132 -11.35 -5.93 -1.01
C PRO A 132 -12.30 -5.88 0.22
N GLU A 133 -11.75 -5.87 1.44
CA GLU A 133 -12.53 -5.87 2.68
C GLU A 133 -12.47 -4.54 3.46
N TYR A 134 -11.64 -3.59 3.05
CA TYR A 134 -11.43 -2.32 3.76
C TYR A 134 -11.65 -1.12 2.85
N ALA A 135 -12.15 -0.04 3.45
CA ALA A 135 -12.34 1.22 2.73
C ALA A 135 -11.03 1.75 2.12
N ILE A 136 -11.13 2.40 0.97
CA ILE A 136 -10.02 3.11 0.33
C ILE A 136 -9.35 4.01 1.35
N ARG A 137 -8.02 4.01 1.35
CA ARG A 137 -7.20 4.91 2.16
C ARG A 137 -6.28 5.74 1.28
N THR A 138 -6.05 6.97 1.72
CA THR A 138 -4.98 7.81 1.18
C THR A 138 -3.93 8.02 2.24
N LEU A 139 -2.68 7.88 1.84
CA LEU A 139 -1.53 8.25 2.65
C LEU A 139 -0.94 9.53 2.06
N THR A 140 -0.91 10.59 2.86
CA THR A 140 -0.29 11.86 2.50
C THR A 140 0.82 12.20 3.49
N ARG A 141 1.83 12.90 3.00
CA ARG A 141 2.98 13.31 3.79
C ARG A 141 3.12 14.83 3.78
N SER A 142 3.19 15.45 4.95
CA SER A 142 3.52 16.87 5.09
C SER A 142 4.94 17.09 5.64
N ASP A 143 5.48 16.15 6.44
CA ASP A 143 6.86 16.12 6.91
C ASP A 143 7.31 14.68 7.20
N HIS A 144 8.56 14.50 7.66
CA HIS A 144 9.14 13.16 7.89
C HIS A 144 8.38 12.35 8.94
N ASN A 145 7.90 13.01 9.98
CA ASN A 145 7.11 12.45 11.08
C ASN A 145 5.68 13.00 11.12
N ASN A 146 5.19 13.51 10.01
CA ASN A 146 3.82 14.01 9.89
C ASN A 146 3.16 13.43 8.63
N TRP A 147 2.45 12.33 8.83
CA TRP A 147 1.74 11.57 7.82
C TRP A 147 0.28 11.44 8.19
N SER A 148 -0.59 11.39 7.21
CA SER A 148 -2.02 11.16 7.39
C SER A 148 -2.45 9.93 6.59
N PHE A 149 -3.09 8.96 7.25
CA PHE A 149 -3.68 7.79 6.63
C PHE A 149 -5.19 7.85 6.82
N ALA A 150 -5.91 8.35 5.83
CA ALA A 150 -7.32 8.72 5.95
C ALA A 150 -8.18 8.08 4.84
N THR A 151 -9.49 7.99 5.06
CA THR A 151 -10.45 7.64 4.02
C THR A 151 -10.73 8.89 3.17
N PRO A 152 -10.50 8.86 1.84
CA PRO A 152 -10.82 9.98 0.99
C PRO A 152 -12.33 10.17 0.86
N SER A 153 -12.75 11.41 0.66
CA SER A 153 -14.13 11.71 0.28
C SER A 153 -14.30 11.42 -1.20
N ILE A 154 -15.14 10.46 -1.54
CA ILE A 154 -15.48 10.11 -2.93
C ILE A 154 -16.64 10.99 -3.37
N GLY A 155 -16.38 11.91 -4.30
CA GLY A 155 -17.37 12.80 -4.89
C GLY A 155 -18.18 12.16 -6.01
N GLY A 156 -19.37 12.71 -6.27
CA GLY A 156 -20.20 12.36 -7.44
C GLY A 156 -21.15 11.19 -7.27
N SER A 157 -21.21 10.55 -6.10
CA SER A 157 -22.13 9.43 -5.81
C SER A 157 -22.17 8.38 -6.94
N PRO A 158 -21.05 7.73 -7.27
CA PRO A 158 -20.97 6.80 -8.39
C PRO A 158 -21.97 5.65 -8.24
N SER A 159 -22.57 5.22 -9.36
CA SER A 159 -23.46 4.06 -9.41
C SER A 159 -22.96 3.07 -10.48
N PRO A 160 -22.57 1.82 -10.10
CA PRO A 160 -22.62 1.25 -8.75
C PRO A 160 -21.77 2.01 -7.73
N ALA A 161 -22.18 1.94 -6.45
CA ALA A 161 -21.51 2.65 -5.36
C ALA A 161 -20.04 2.19 -5.22
N LEU A 162 -19.18 3.13 -4.85
CA LEU A 162 -17.75 2.92 -4.59
C LEU A 162 -17.43 3.31 -3.15
N ASN A 163 -16.52 2.58 -2.52
CA ASN A 163 -16.04 2.83 -1.15
C ASN A 163 -17.14 2.78 -0.07
N THR A 164 -18.10 1.88 -0.24
CA THR A 164 -19.10 1.54 0.77
C THR A 164 -19.00 0.05 1.13
N SER A 165 -19.65 -0.39 2.21
CA SER A 165 -19.61 -1.80 2.62
C SER A 165 -20.06 -2.72 1.48
N GLY A 166 -19.26 -3.73 1.16
CA GLY A 166 -19.44 -4.64 0.02
C GLY A 166 -19.01 -4.05 -1.35
N ASN A 167 -18.57 -2.78 -1.39
CA ASN A 167 -18.10 -2.10 -2.60
C ASN A 167 -16.73 -1.45 -2.40
N PHE A 168 -15.84 -2.13 -1.70
CA PHE A 168 -14.44 -1.74 -1.62
C PHE A 168 -13.67 -2.30 -2.83
N PRO A 169 -12.95 -1.48 -3.58
CA PRO A 169 -12.21 -1.94 -4.74
C PRO A 169 -10.99 -2.75 -4.32
N SER A 170 -10.66 -3.77 -5.10
CA SER A 170 -9.47 -4.61 -4.90
C SER A 170 -8.30 -4.24 -5.81
N VAL A 171 -8.53 -3.39 -6.81
CA VAL A 171 -7.53 -3.01 -7.81
C VAL A 171 -7.55 -1.50 -8.01
N VAL A 172 -6.36 -0.91 -8.15
CA VAL A 172 -6.18 0.52 -8.38
C VAL A 172 -5.02 0.76 -9.35
N THR A 173 -5.15 1.76 -10.21
CA THR A 173 -4.07 2.26 -11.08
C THR A 173 -4.32 3.71 -11.48
N PHE A 174 -3.32 4.36 -12.07
CA PHE A 174 -3.51 5.59 -12.84
C PHE A 174 -3.53 5.28 -14.32
N PHE A 175 -4.43 5.90 -15.05
CA PHE A 175 -4.48 5.81 -16.49
C PHE A 175 -4.98 7.14 -17.08
N GLU A 176 -4.21 7.71 -18.01
CA GLU A 176 -4.56 8.97 -18.71
C GLU A 176 -5.04 10.09 -17.79
N GLN A 177 -4.24 10.41 -16.75
CA GLN A 177 -4.52 11.43 -15.73
C GLN A 177 -5.80 11.16 -14.90
N ARG A 178 -6.29 9.94 -14.85
CA ARG A 178 -7.42 9.51 -14.04
C ARG A 178 -6.97 8.48 -13.02
N LEU A 179 -7.54 8.54 -11.84
CA LEU A 179 -7.44 7.45 -10.87
C LEU A 179 -8.50 6.40 -11.24
N VAL A 180 -8.09 5.16 -11.33
CA VAL A 180 -8.93 4.06 -11.77
C VAL A 180 -9.03 3.01 -10.68
N TYR A 181 -10.24 2.73 -10.24
CA TYR A 181 -10.55 1.64 -9.32
C TYR A 181 -11.29 0.52 -10.06
N ALA A 182 -11.10 -0.71 -9.63
CA ALA A 182 -11.83 -1.84 -10.22
C ALA A 182 -12.10 -2.95 -9.20
N SER A 183 -13.09 -3.77 -9.55
CA SER A 183 -13.41 -5.04 -8.87
C SER A 183 -13.78 -4.85 -7.40
N THR A 184 -15.06 -4.71 -7.14
CA THR A 184 -15.61 -4.82 -5.78
C THR A 184 -16.29 -6.18 -5.59
N ALA A 185 -16.58 -6.58 -4.36
CA ALA A 185 -17.29 -7.83 -4.09
C ALA A 185 -18.67 -7.87 -4.76
N ALA A 186 -19.40 -6.75 -4.77
CA ALA A 186 -20.72 -6.66 -5.41
C ALA A 186 -20.64 -6.45 -6.93
N ASN A 187 -19.57 -5.83 -7.43
CA ASN A 187 -19.41 -5.48 -8.85
C ASN A 187 -18.01 -5.87 -9.36
N PRO A 188 -17.70 -7.18 -9.49
CA PRO A 188 -16.34 -7.67 -9.75
C PRO A 188 -15.82 -7.34 -11.16
N GLN A 189 -16.69 -6.97 -12.10
CA GLN A 189 -16.35 -6.65 -13.49
C GLN A 189 -16.42 -5.14 -13.79
N THR A 190 -16.65 -4.31 -12.78
CA THR A 190 -16.82 -2.86 -12.96
C THR A 190 -15.51 -2.13 -12.71
N ILE A 191 -15.30 -1.09 -13.51
CA ILE A 191 -14.16 -0.18 -13.47
C ILE A 191 -14.72 1.24 -13.30
N TRP A 192 -14.19 1.98 -12.35
CA TRP A 192 -14.53 3.37 -12.07
C TRP A 192 -13.34 4.26 -12.40
N PHE A 193 -13.51 5.24 -13.24
CA PHE A 193 -12.50 6.24 -13.57
C PHE A 193 -12.90 7.57 -12.95
N SER A 194 -12.00 8.22 -12.27
CA SER A 194 -12.20 9.59 -11.78
C SER A 194 -12.33 10.58 -12.94
N LYS A 195 -12.73 11.81 -12.64
CA LYS A 195 -12.52 12.93 -13.56
C LYS A 195 -11.04 13.09 -13.86
N ASN A 196 -10.75 13.68 -15.02
CA ASN A 196 -9.39 14.00 -15.42
C ASN A 196 -8.77 14.97 -14.41
N ALA A 197 -7.59 14.64 -13.88
CA ALA A 197 -6.82 15.38 -12.89
C ALA A 197 -7.57 15.70 -11.56
N ASP A 198 -8.75 15.12 -11.32
CA ASP A 198 -9.51 15.23 -10.06
C ASP A 198 -9.80 13.82 -9.52
N TYR A 199 -8.83 13.28 -8.80
CA TYR A 199 -8.74 11.85 -8.44
C TYR A 199 -9.81 11.37 -7.44
N ASN A 200 -10.45 12.27 -6.72
CA ASN A 200 -11.51 11.90 -5.78
C ASN A 200 -12.91 12.18 -6.31
N ASN A 201 -13.05 12.65 -7.54
CA ASN A 201 -14.33 13.02 -8.15
C ASN A 201 -14.77 11.98 -9.19
N PHE A 202 -15.85 11.30 -8.91
CA PHE A 202 -16.45 10.26 -9.76
C PHE A 202 -17.82 10.69 -10.32
N THR A 203 -18.06 11.99 -10.49
CA THR A 203 -19.27 12.50 -11.14
C THR A 203 -19.26 12.15 -12.61
N VAL A 204 -20.09 11.18 -12.99
CA VAL A 204 -20.23 10.72 -14.37
C VAL A 204 -20.90 11.77 -15.26
N GLY A 205 -20.55 11.79 -16.53
CA GLY A 205 -21.10 12.70 -17.53
C GLY A 205 -20.74 12.27 -18.95
N THR A 206 -20.89 13.17 -19.91
CA THR A 206 -20.58 12.92 -21.34
C THR A 206 -19.45 13.79 -21.86
N GLY A 207 -18.96 14.73 -21.04
CA GLY A 207 -17.81 15.55 -21.37
C GLY A 207 -16.50 14.75 -21.28
N ASP A 208 -15.50 15.12 -22.09
CA ASP A 208 -14.24 14.41 -22.19
C ASP A 208 -13.49 14.27 -20.86
N ASN A 209 -13.64 15.25 -19.97
CA ASN A 209 -13.02 15.26 -18.64
C ASN A 209 -13.89 14.60 -17.56
N ASP A 210 -15.12 14.21 -17.86
CA ASP A 210 -16.02 13.62 -16.87
C ASP A 210 -15.56 12.21 -16.47
N ALA A 211 -15.97 11.81 -15.27
CA ALA A 211 -15.77 10.44 -14.80
C ALA A 211 -16.60 9.46 -15.66
N LEU A 212 -16.12 8.23 -15.75
CA LEU A 212 -16.83 7.17 -16.44
C LEU A 212 -16.81 5.89 -15.61
N ILE A 213 -17.87 5.09 -15.75
CA ILE A 213 -18.00 3.78 -15.13
C ILE A 213 -18.31 2.78 -16.24
N TYR A 214 -17.54 1.71 -16.29
CA TYR A 214 -17.71 0.68 -17.30
C TYR A 214 -17.75 -0.70 -16.65
N THR A 215 -18.76 -1.51 -17.02
CA THR A 215 -18.84 -2.90 -16.59
C THR A 215 -18.56 -3.81 -17.79
N ILE A 216 -17.57 -4.69 -17.65
CA ILE A 216 -17.21 -5.63 -18.70
C ILE A 216 -18.35 -6.63 -18.88
N ALA A 217 -18.96 -6.63 -20.05
CA ALA A 217 -19.95 -7.63 -20.41
C ALA A 217 -19.23 -8.92 -20.84
N SER A 218 -19.34 -9.95 -20.03
CA SER A 218 -18.80 -11.29 -20.31
C SER A 218 -19.90 -12.33 -20.08
N ASN A 219 -19.81 -13.48 -20.74
CA ASN A 219 -20.75 -14.58 -20.54
C ASN A 219 -20.60 -15.25 -19.16
N THR A 220 -19.53 -14.95 -18.45
CA THR A 220 -19.21 -15.43 -17.11
C THR A 220 -18.90 -14.24 -16.20
N VAL A 221 -19.13 -14.38 -14.89
CA VAL A 221 -18.71 -13.37 -13.91
C VAL A 221 -17.21 -13.54 -13.67
N ASP A 222 -16.42 -12.71 -14.32
CA ASP A 222 -14.96 -12.78 -14.29
C ASP A 222 -14.40 -11.59 -13.50
N SER A 223 -14.02 -11.82 -12.24
CA SER A 223 -13.46 -10.74 -11.39
C SER A 223 -12.18 -10.16 -11.98
N ILE A 224 -12.07 -8.84 -12.01
CA ILE A 224 -10.85 -8.15 -12.39
C ILE A 224 -9.81 -8.37 -11.29
N ARG A 225 -8.60 -8.78 -11.70
CA ARG A 225 -7.47 -9.10 -10.81
C ARG A 225 -6.35 -8.09 -10.88
N TYR A 226 -6.15 -7.49 -12.05
CA TYR A 226 -5.19 -6.41 -12.22
C TYR A 226 -5.62 -5.40 -13.29
N LEU A 227 -5.08 -4.22 -13.17
CA LEU A 227 -5.03 -3.19 -14.21
C LEU A 227 -3.56 -2.84 -14.46
N SER A 228 -3.14 -2.80 -15.71
CA SER A 228 -1.79 -2.39 -16.08
C SER A 228 -1.87 -1.27 -17.13
N SER A 229 -1.36 -0.11 -16.72
CA SER A 229 -1.40 1.12 -17.52
C SER A 229 -0.15 1.21 -18.41
N THR A 230 -0.34 1.02 -19.69
CA THR A 230 0.67 1.23 -20.74
C THR A 230 0.13 2.29 -21.71
N ARG A 231 0.35 2.14 -23.02
CA ARG A 231 -0.36 2.92 -24.03
C ARG A 231 -1.88 2.68 -24.03
N VAL A 232 -2.29 1.55 -23.50
CA VAL A 232 -3.66 1.15 -23.28
C VAL A 232 -3.82 0.68 -21.84
N LEU A 233 -5.05 0.50 -21.36
CA LEU A 233 -5.29 -0.14 -20.09
C LEU A 233 -5.49 -1.65 -20.31
N ALA A 234 -4.49 -2.44 -19.96
CA ALA A 234 -4.60 -3.89 -19.92
C ALA A 234 -5.35 -4.32 -18.66
N ILE A 235 -6.31 -5.22 -18.81
CA ILE A 235 -7.21 -5.69 -17.73
C ILE A 235 -7.11 -7.21 -17.69
N GLY A 236 -6.58 -7.73 -16.58
CA GLY A 236 -6.59 -9.17 -16.32
C GLY A 236 -7.77 -9.55 -15.44
N THR A 237 -8.52 -10.54 -15.89
CA THR A 237 -9.66 -11.09 -15.14
C THR A 237 -9.47 -12.58 -14.87
N THR A 238 -10.32 -13.18 -14.05
CA THR A 238 -10.29 -14.63 -13.81
C THR A 238 -10.60 -15.46 -15.05
N GLY A 239 -11.24 -14.90 -16.08
CA GLY A 239 -11.68 -15.62 -17.29
C GLY A 239 -11.02 -15.13 -18.57
N GLY A 240 -10.07 -14.19 -18.53
CA GLY A 240 -9.33 -13.73 -19.69
C GLY A 240 -8.78 -12.33 -19.55
N GLU A 241 -8.05 -11.91 -20.57
CA GLU A 241 -7.38 -10.62 -20.65
C GLU A 241 -8.08 -9.71 -21.66
N PHE A 242 -8.30 -8.46 -21.25
CA PHE A 242 -8.98 -7.45 -22.03
C PHE A 242 -8.07 -6.24 -22.20
N VAL A 243 -8.37 -5.44 -23.20
CA VAL A 243 -7.76 -4.12 -23.41
C VAL A 243 -8.85 -3.08 -23.46
N LEU A 244 -8.67 -2.01 -22.70
CA LEU A 244 -9.46 -0.80 -22.78
C LEU A 244 -8.65 0.27 -23.51
N THR A 245 -9.25 0.85 -24.52
CA THR A 245 -8.69 1.89 -25.39
C THR A 245 -9.79 2.86 -25.84
N SER A 246 -9.42 3.84 -26.64
CA SER A 246 -10.35 4.74 -27.31
C SER A 246 -10.70 4.25 -28.72
N THR A 247 -11.89 4.60 -29.21
CA THR A 247 -12.34 4.29 -30.57
C THR A 247 -11.68 5.13 -31.67
N ASN A 248 -11.01 6.23 -31.29
CA ASN A 248 -10.50 7.24 -32.23
C ASN A 248 -9.01 7.56 -32.07
N ASP A 249 -8.22 6.63 -31.53
CA ASP A 249 -6.78 6.80 -31.21
C ASP A 249 -6.45 7.99 -30.28
N GLY A 250 -7.47 8.66 -29.74
CA GLY A 250 -7.34 9.72 -28.75
C GLY A 250 -7.43 9.19 -27.32
N PRO A 251 -7.54 10.08 -26.34
CA PRO A 251 -7.70 9.68 -24.94
C PRO A 251 -9.05 8.97 -24.71
N VAL A 252 -9.10 8.16 -23.66
CA VAL A 252 -10.31 7.48 -23.23
C VAL A 252 -11.25 8.49 -22.57
N THR A 253 -12.46 8.61 -23.14
CA THR A 253 -13.53 9.49 -22.65
C THR A 253 -14.81 8.70 -22.45
N PRO A 254 -15.83 9.25 -21.76
CA PRO A 254 -17.11 8.55 -21.60
C PRO A 254 -17.77 8.09 -22.91
N THR A 255 -17.49 8.77 -24.04
CA THR A 255 -18.09 8.48 -25.34
C THR A 255 -17.21 7.66 -26.28
N THR A 256 -15.91 7.54 -25.99
CA THR A 256 -14.95 6.85 -26.87
C THR A 256 -14.42 5.55 -26.30
N THR A 257 -14.81 5.16 -25.10
CA THR A 257 -14.32 3.94 -24.43
C THR A 257 -14.67 2.68 -25.21
N LEU A 258 -13.66 1.86 -25.48
CA LEU A 258 -13.77 0.58 -26.14
C LEU A 258 -13.03 -0.50 -25.35
N ILE A 259 -13.72 -1.58 -24.97
CA ILE A 259 -13.10 -2.76 -24.32
C ILE A 259 -13.23 -3.97 -25.25
N ARG A 260 -12.11 -4.68 -25.46
CA ARG A 260 -12.07 -5.92 -26.23
C ARG A 260 -11.34 -7.01 -25.47
N LYS A 261 -11.84 -8.25 -25.58
CA LYS A 261 -11.18 -9.45 -25.09
C LYS A 261 -10.14 -9.93 -26.10
N TYR A 262 -8.94 -10.26 -25.62
CA TYR A 262 -7.84 -10.73 -26.47
C TYR A 262 -7.37 -12.14 -26.14
N SER A 263 -7.56 -12.62 -24.91
CA SER A 263 -7.20 -13.99 -24.53
C SER A 263 -8.15 -14.57 -23.47
N ASN A 264 -8.06 -15.88 -23.26
CA ASN A 264 -8.93 -16.63 -22.33
C ASN A 264 -8.14 -17.38 -21.26
N TYR A 265 -6.90 -16.96 -20.97
CA TYR A 265 -6.06 -17.66 -19.99
C TYR A 265 -6.51 -17.41 -18.57
N GLY A 266 -6.96 -16.19 -18.27
CA GLY A 266 -7.31 -15.75 -16.94
C GLY A 266 -6.08 -15.54 -16.04
N THR A 267 -6.26 -14.78 -14.98
CA THR A 267 -5.18 -14.26 -14.15
C THR A 267 -5.34 -14.69 -12.70
N ALA A 268 -4.24 -15.05 -12.04
CA ALA A 268 -4.15 -15.26 -10.59
C ALA A 268 -4.25 -13.93 -9.83
N ASN A 269 -4.54 -13.98 -8.53
CA ASN A 269 -4.61 -12.78 -7.68
C ASN A 269 -3.20 -12.31 -7.25
N VAL A 270 -2.38 -12.01 -8.24
CA VAL A 270 -1.02 -11.50 -8.06
C VAL A 270 -0.88 -10.23 -8.89
N GLU A 271 -0.20 -9.22 -8.36
CA GLU A 271 0.04 -7.98 -9.08
C GLU A 271 0.96 -8.22 -10.28
N PRO A 272 0.61 -7.72 -11.48
CA PRO A 272 1.43 -7.90 -12.66
C PRO A 272 2.70 -7.03 -12.55
N VAL A 273 3.72 -7.42 -13.28
CA VAL A 273 4.93 -6.63 -13.44
C VAL A 273 4.96 -6.03 -14.85
N GLN A 274 5.11 -4.72 -14.91
CA GLN A 274 5.28 -4.03 -16.19
C GLN A 274 6.77 -3.91 -16.51
N VAL A 275 7.14 -4.38 -17.70
CA VAL A 275 8.50 -4.26 -18.25
C VAL A 275 8.39 -3.58 -19.60
N ALA A 276 8.77 -2.31 -19.66
CA ALA A 276 8.54 -1.43 -20.83
C ALA A 276 7.03 -1.40 -21.18
N ASP A 277 6.65 -1.82 -22.36
CA ASP A 277 5.28 -1.88 -22.88
C ASP A 277 4.64 -3.28 -22.79
N VAL A 278 5.29 -4.20 -22.09
CA VAL A 278 4.81 -5.57 -21.84
C VAL A 278 4.34 -5.70 -20.40
N THR A 279 3.19 -6.33 -20.20
CA THR A 279 2.69 -6.70 -18.88
C THR A 279 2.93 -8.20 -18.63
N LEU A 280 3.74 -8.52 -17.65
CA LEU A 280 3.96 -9.90 -17.19
C LEU A 280 2.92 -10.22 -16.10
N PHE A 281 2.16 -11.27 -16.32
CA PHE A 281 1.14 -11.71 -15.36
C PHE A 281 1.19 -13.22 -15.11
N LEU A 282 0.72 -13.62 -13.94
CA LEU A 282 0.62 -15.04 -13.59
C LEU A 282 -0.74 -15.56 -14.03
N GLN A 283 -0.76 -16.63 -14.85
CA GLN A 283 -1.99 -17.27 -15.29
C GLN A 283 -2.80 -17.83 -14.11
N ARG A 284 -4.11 -17.92 -14.24
CA ARG A 284 -5.05 -18.35 -13.17
C ARG A 284 -4.64 -19.61 -12.42
N GLY A 285 -3.98 -20.57 -13.05
CA GLY A 285 -3.46 -21.77 -12.41
C GLY A 285 -2.20 -21.59 -11.58
N ALA A 286 -1.63 -20.38 -11.53
CA ALA A 286 -0.40 -20.01 -10.84
C ALA A 286 0.84 -20.87 -11.20
N ARG A 287 0.89 -21.35 -12.45
CA ARG A 287 1.97 -22.24 -12.97
C ARG A 287 2.70 -21.66 -14.17
N GLN A 288 2.18 -20.61 -14.78
CA GLN A 288 2.73 -20.04 -16.00
C GLN A 288 2.74 -18.52 -15.92
N VAL A 289 3.88 -17.92 -16.24
CA VAL A 289 4.02 -16.47 -16.43
C VAL A 289 3.82 -16.17 -17.90
N ARG A 290 2.92 -15.22 -18.20
CA ARG A 290 2.60 -14.82 -19.56
C ARG A 290 2.99 -13.37 -19.83
N GLU A 291 3.38 -13.11 -21.07
CA GLU A 291 3.63 -11.76 -21.57
C GLU A 291 2.37 -11.23 -22.26
N PHE A 292 1.71 -10.25 -21.69
CA PHE A 292 0.65 -9.54 -22.41
C PHE A 292 1.23 -8.36 -23.16
N LYS A 293 1.30 -8.48 -24.50
CA LYS A 293 1.97 -7.51 -25.37
C LYS A 293 1.21 -7.29 -26.67
N PHE A 294 1.44 -6.12 -27.27
CA PHE A 294 0.95 -5.84 -28.61
C PHE A 294 1.74 -6.67 -29.65
N VAL A 295 1.01 -7.35 -30.52
CA VAL A 295 1.57 -8.08 -31.64
C VAL A 295 0.98 -7.48 -32.90
N GLY A 296 1.84 -6.83 -33.70
CA GLY A 296 1.45 -6.24 -34.97
C GLY A 296 2.13 -6.96 -36.14
N ASP A 297 1.34 -7.45 -37.10
CA ASP A 297 1.79 -7.92 -38.40
C ASP A 297 0.93 -7.24 -39.50
N LEU A 298 1.39 -7.26 -40.75
CA LEU A 298 0.72 -6.63 -41.90
C LEU A 298 -0.76 -7.04 -42.07
N ASN A 299 -1.17 -8.19 -41.50
CA ASN A 299 -2.54 -8.72 -41.62
C ASN A 299 -3.27 -8.90 -40.28
N THR A 300 -2.59 -8.80 -39.13
CA THR A 300 -3.20 -8.98 -37.82
C THR A 300 -2.51 -8.08 -36.81
N SER A 301 -3.24 -7.11 -36.27
CA SER A 301 -2.76 -6.31 -35.16
C SER A 301 -3.65 -6.55 -33.95
N GLY A 302 -3.06 -6.78 -32.77
CA GLY A 302 -3.80 -7.02 -31.54
C GLY A 302 -2.88 -7.34 -30.36
N TYR A 303 -3.47 -7.75 -29.26
CA TYR A 303 -2.73 -8.19 -28.09
C TYR A 303 -2.70 -9.71 -28.01
N ALA A 304 -1.58 -10.26 -27.55
CA ALA A 304 -1.38 -11.68 -27.33
C ALA A 304 -0.76 -11.92 -25.97
N ALA A 305 -0.96 -13.12 -25.42
CA ALA A 305 -0.41 -13.52 -24.12
C ALA A 305 0.39 -14.84 -24.26
N PRO A 306 1.53 -14.86 -25.00
CA PRO A 306 2.37 -16.05 -25.07
C PRO A 306 2.92 -16.42 -23.71
N ASP A 307 3.29 -17.70 -23.56
CA ASP A 307 3.97 -18.23 -22.40
C ASP A 307 5.43 -17.74 -22.43
N MET A 308 5.87 -17.05 -21.36
CA MET A 308 7.22 -16.50 -21.30
C MET A 308 8.30 -17.57 -21.23
N PRO A 309 8.16 -18.63 -20.39
CA PRO A 309 9.20 -19.65 -20.20
C PRO A 309 9.14 -20.81 -21.19
N ILE A 310 8.51 -20.67 -22.35
CA ILE A 310 8.29 -21.77 -23.31
C ILE A 310 9.60 -22.52 -23.69
N LEU A 311 10.75 -21.87 -23.57
CA LEU A 311 12.07 -22.48 -23.83
C LEU A 311 12.81 -22.87 -22.54
N ALA A 312 12.23 -22.64 -21.38
CA ALA A 312 12.86 -22.85 -20.07
C ALA A 312 11.84 -23.28 -19.02
N GLU A 313 11.01 -24.28 -19.32
CA GLU A 313 9.91 -24.77 -18.45
C GLU A 313 10.36 -25.18 -17.04
N HIS A 314 11.65 -25.46 -16.85
CA HIS A 314 12.23 -25.83 -15.54
C HIS A 314 12.42 -24.63 -14.59
N ILE A 315 12.18 -23.41 -15.06
CA ILE A 315 12.37 -22.17 -14.26
C ILE A 315 11.06 -21.73 -13.59
N THR A 316 9.91 -22.27 -13.98
CA THR A 316 8.59 -21.89 -13.45
C THR A 316 7.85 -23.03 -12.75
#